data_00c6f87429a93d9227311856fe247f73
#
_entry.id   00c6f87429a93d9227311856fe247f73
#
_cell.length_a   1.000
_cell.length_b   1.000
_cell.length_c   1.000
_cell.angle_alpha   90.00
_cell.angle_beta   90.00
_cell.angle_gamma   90.00
#
_symmetry.space_group_name_H-M   'P 1'
#
loop_
_entity.id
_entity.type
_entity.pdbx_description
1 polymer ?
#
loop_
_entity_poly.entity_id
_entity_poly.type
_entity_poly.pdbx_seq_one_letter_code
_entity_poly.pdbx_strand_id
1 'polypeptide(L)'
;NRYYASFEAFFDIYMPHNLDLWAKYRSGEIDRQTLILDRFLYVLRPLGIEDKKTVLSVNNDFLQRTTTKTRLVPGAIELLEYLRPSYRLFILSNGFREVQFKKLSNAGLAPYFERMILSEDANIQKPHKGIFDFALKNTNSRRSESLMIGDSWEADIIGAYQSKIDQ
;
A
#
# COMPACT_ATOMS: atom_id res chain seq x y z
N ASN A 1 22.59 16.78 -1.48
CA ASN A 1 21.62 17.00 -0.40
C ASN A 1 21.83 18.36 0.23
N ARG A 2 20.84 19.27 0.07
CA ARG A 2 20.92 20.65 0.57
C ARG A 2 20.39 20.76 2.02
N TYR A 3 19.62 19.78 2.48
CA TYR A 3 18.84 19.86 3.70
C TYR A 3 19.12 18.75 4.72
N TYR A 4 19.48 17.56 4.25
CA TYR A 4 19.89 16.43 5.09
C TYR A 4 21.30 16.01 4.72
N ALA A 5 22.08 15.50 5.67
CA ALA A 5 23.45 15.06 5.46
C ALA A 5 23.53 13.91 4.42
N SER A 6 22.53 13.01 4.44
CA SER A 6 22.41 11.91 3.49
C SER A 6 20.94 11.50 3.31
N PHE A 7 20.68 10.57 2.38
CA PHE A 7 19.37 9.95 2.24
C PHE A 7 19.02 9.11 3.46
N GLU A 8 19.97 8.40 4.02
CA GLU A 8 19.81 7.57 5.21
C GLU A 8 19.35 8.43 6.41
N ALA A 9 20.01 9.55 6.64
CA ALA A 9 19.63 10.49 7.71
C ALA A 9 18.20 11.03 7.54
N PHE A 10 17.76 11.29 6.32
CA PHE A 10 16.37 11.63 6.04
C PHE A 10 15.44 10.44 6.29
N PHE A 11 15.80 9.25 5.81
CA PHE A 11 14.98 8.05 5.85
C PHE A 11 14.75 7.57 7.30
N ASP A 12 15.77 7.64 8.15
CA ASP A 12 15.70 7.28 9.57
C ASP A 12 14.69 8.13 10.36
N ILE A 13 14.50 9.38 9.94
CA ILE A 13 13.49 10.27 10.54
C ILE A 13 12.13 10.07 9.90
N TYR A 14 12.09 9.93 8.56
CA TYR A 14 10.85 9.83 7.80
C TYR A 14 10.11 8.51 8.04
N MET A 15 10.82 7.37 8.02
CA MET A 15 10.15 6.06 8.03
C MET A 15 9.37 5.76 9.31
N PRO A 16 9.93 5.95 10.53
CA PRO A 16 9.16 5.70 11.74
C PRO A 16 7.89 6.56 11.82
N HIS A 17 7.98 7.84 11.44
CA HIS A 17 6.85 8.75 11.42
C HIS A 17 5.80 8.34 10.37
N ASN A 18 6.24 7.98 9.16
CA ASN A 18 5.35 7.51 8.10
C ASN A 18 4.63 6.21 8.50
N LEU A 19 5.30 5.27 9.16
CA LEU A 19 4.69 4.03 9.66
C LEU A 19 3.63 4.31 10.74
N ASP A 20 3.91 5.23 11.67
CA ASP A 20 2.95 5.67 12.68
C ASP A 20 1.70 6.30 12.05
N LEU A 21 1.88 7.20 11.09
CA LEU A 21 0.76 7.81 10.36
C LEU A 21 -0.07 6.77 9.60
N TRP A 22 0.57 5.78 8.99
CA TRP A 22 -0.16 4.68 8.35
C TRP A 22 -0.92 3.82 9.36
N ALA A 23 -0.37 3.59 10.56
CA ALA A 23 -1.08 2.89 11.63
C ALA A 23 -2.31 3.67 12.08
N LYS A 24 -2.18 4.98 12.33
CA LYS A 24 -3.28 5.89 12.69
C LYS A 24 -4.35 5.98 11.58
N TYR A 25 -3.92 6.00 10.33
CA TYR A 25 -4.86 5.98 9.20
C TYR A 25 -5.63 4.66 9.13
N ARG A 26 -4.97 3.51 9.39
CA ARG A 26 -5.64 2.20 9.46
C ARG A 26 -6.62 2.08 10.62
N SER A 27 -6.33 2.69 11.77
CA SER A 27 -7.25 2.72 12.92
C SER A 27 -8.38 3.72 12.78
N GLY A 28 -8.33 4.60 11.77
CA GLY A 28 -9.30 5.67 11.57
C GLY A 28 -9.09 6.90 12.47
N GLU A 29 -7.96 6.98 13.17
CA GLU A 29 -7.61 8.14 14.00
C GLU A 29 -7.32 9.38 13.18
N ILE A 30 -6.79 9.21 11.98
CA ILE A 30 -6.54 10.30 11.03
C ILE A 30 -7.17 9.98 9.67
N ASP A 31 -7.50 11.03 8.93
CA ASP A 31 -7.97 10.89 7.56
C ASP A 31 -6.82 10.86 6.54
N ARG A 32 -7.20 10.61 5.27
CA ARG A 32 -6.25 10.58 4.15
C ARG A 32 -5.52 11.92 3.96
N GLN A 33 -6.20 13.05 4.19
CA GLN A 33 -5.61 14.36 3.97
C GLN A 33 -4.52 14.63 5.00
N THR A 34 -4.76 14.28 6.24
CA THR A 34 -3.80 14.35 7.34
C THR A 34 -2.57 13.46 7.05
N LEU A 35 -2.78 12.20 6.67
CA LEU A 35 -1.69 11.29 6.29
C LEU A 35 -0.82 11.88 5.17
N ILE A 36 -1.43 12.40 4.10
CA ILE A 36 -0.74 12.95 2.93
C ILE A 36 0.08 14.20 3.31
N LEU A 37 -0.47 15.05 4.14
CA LEU A 37 0.19 16.30 4.54
C LEU A 37 1.30 16.03 5.56
N ASP A 38 0.97 15.35 6.65
CA ASP A 38 1.84 15.28 7.83
C ASP A 38 3.10 14.46 7.60
N ARG A 39 3.05 13.43 6.74
CA ARG A 39 4.23 12.59 6.48
C ARG A 39 5.41 13.36 5.91
N PHE A 40 5.18 14.44 5.15
CA PHE A 40 6.25 15.30 4.66
C PHE A 40 6.40 16.57 5.47
N LEU A 41 5.34 17.13 6.03
CA LEU A 41 5.42 18.29 6.91
C LEU A 41 6.36 18.04 8.08
N TYR A 42 6.33 16.85 8.69
CA TYR A 42 7.18 16.46 9.79
C TYR A 42 8.69 16.62 9.49
N VAL A 43 9.12 16.18 8.31
CA VAL A 43 10.52 16.25 7.89
C VAL A 43 10.91 17.58 7.23
N LEU A 44 9.96 18.38 6.79
CA LEU A 44 10.20 19.66 6.15
C LEU A 44 10.16 20.84 7.14
N ARG A 45 9.38 20.72 8.22
CA ARG A 45 9.25 21.75 9.26
C ARG A 45 10.58 22.17 9.90
N PRO A 46 11.50 21.24 10.28
CA PRO A 46 12.82 21.63 10.80
C PRO A 46 13.69 22.44 9.83
N LEU A 47 13.32 22.44 8.53
CA LEU A 47 14.00 23.18 7.46
C LEU A 47 13.33 24.54 7.19
N GLY A 48 12.35 24.92 8.02
CA GLY A 48 11.58 26.15 7.84
C GLY A 48 10.52 26.08 6.72
N ILE A 49 10.17 24.88 6.23
CA ILE A 49 9.20 24.67 5.17
C ILE A 49 7.90 24.14 5.78
N GLU A 50 6.93 25.03 5.97
CA GLU A 50 5.62 24.69 6.55
C GLU A 50 4.45 25.06 5.60
N ASP A 51 4.76 25.68 4.47
CA ASP A 51 3.76 26.03 3.48
C ASP A 51 3.10 24.78 2.91
N LYS A 52 1.78 24.68 3.13
CA LYS A 52 0.97 23.53 2.72
C LYS A 52 1.07 23.21 1.23
N LYS A 53 1.17 24.23 0.37
CA LYS A 53 1.28 24.05 -1.08
C LYS A 53 2.58 23.36 -1.45
N THR A 54 3.69 23.78 -0.85
CA THR A 54 5.01 23.17 -1.05
C THR A 54 5.04 21.74 -0.52
N VAL A 55 4.51 21.48 0.69
CA VAL A 55 4.44 20.14 1.26
C VAL A 55 3.64 19.18 0.39
N LEU A 56 2.48 19.62 -0.09
CA LEU A 56 1.65 18.81 -1.01
C LEU A 56 2.32 18.60 -2.36
N SER A 57 3.09 19.58 -2.86
CA SER A 57 3.87 19.40 -4.09
C SER A 57 4.93 18.33 -3.94
N VAL A 58 5.64 18.29 -2.80
CA VAL A 58 6.62 17.23 -2.49
C VAL A 58 5.93 15.86 -2.41
N ASN A 59 4.78 15.78 -1.77
CA ASN A 59 3.98 14.56 -1.71
C ASN A 59 3.58 14.08 -3.11
N ASN A 60 3.11 14.96 -3.96
CA ASN A 60 2.65 14.62 -5.30
C ASN A 60 3.83 14.14 -6.18
N ASP A 61 4.97 14.81 -6.12
CA ASP A 61 6.20 14.37 -6.81
C ASP A 61 6.66 12.99 -6.32
N PHE A 62 6.63 12.75 -5.01
CA PHE A 62 6.92 11.44 -4.42
C PHE A 62 5.98 10.35 -4.95
N LEU A 63 4.68 10.57 -4.92
CA LEU A 63 3.70 9.60 -5.43
C LEU A 63 3.89 9.34 -6.93
N GLN A 64 4.14 10.39 -7.71
CA GLN A 64 4.41 10.27 -9.14
C GLN A 64 5.67 9.43 -9.41
N ARG A 65 6.77 9.74 -8.72
CA ARG A 65 8.04 9.00 -8.87
C ARG A 65 7.94 7.55 -8.39
N THR A 66 7.19 7.26 -7.34
CA THR A 66 7.01 5.88 -6.89
C THR A 66 6.28 5.02 -7.90
N THR A 67 5.38 5.61 -8.71
CA THR A 67 4.69 4.85 -9.77
C THR A 67 5.59 4.50 -10.97
N THR A 68 6.73 5.17 -11.13
CA THR A 68 7.70 4.87 -12.20
C THR A 68 8.75 3.83 -11.79
N LYS A 69 8.76 3.39 -10.54
CA LYS A 69 9.67 2.35 -10.04
C LYS A 69 9.09 0.98 -10.38
N THR A 70 9.60 0.37 -11.42
CA THR A 70 9.05 -0.87 -12.02
C THR A 70 9.87 -2.10 -11.74
N ARG A 71 10.99 -1.98 -10.99
CA ARG A 71 11.82 -3.13 -10.63
C ARG A 71 11.04 -4.05 -9.70
N LEU A 72 10.82 -5.27 -10.13
CA LEU A 72 10.11 -6.30 -9.40
C LEU A 72 11.02 -6.98 -8.37
N VAL A 73 10.41 -7.59 -7.37
CA VAL A 73 11.08 -8.54 -6.50
C VAL A 73 11.54 -9.75 -7.34
N PRO A 74 12.78 -10.24 -7.16
CA PRO A 74 13.24 -11.44 -7.87
C PRO A 74 12.27 -12.62 -7.68
N GLY A 75 11.97 -13.33 -8.77
CA GLY A 75 11.03 -14.44 -8.76
C GLY A 75 9.54 -14.05 -8.86
N ALA A 76 9.21 -12.76 -8.89
CA ALA A 76 7.81 -12.33 -8.92
C ALA A 76 7.07 -12.77 -10.19
N ILE A 77 7.68 -12.62 -11.36
CA ILE A 77 7.08 -13.05 -12.63
C ILE A 77 6.96 -14.58 -12.67
N GLU A 78 8.00 -15.27 -12.30
CA GLU A 78 8.04 -16.74 -12.27
C GLU A 78 6.94 -17.30 -11.37
N LEU A 79 6.72 -16.69 -10.22
CA LEU A 79 5.64 -17.08 -9.31
C LEU A 79 4.25 -16.82 -9.93
N LEU A 80 4.05 -15.66 -10.56
CA LEU A 80 2.78 -15.31 -11.19
C LEU A 80 2.46 -16.25 -12.37
N GLU A 81 3.45 -16.56 -13.20
CA GLU A 81 3.30 -17.52 -14.31
C GLU A 81 3.01 -18.95 -13.80
N TYR A 82 3.64 -19.35 -12.69
CA TYR A 82 3.36 -20.65 -12.06
C TYR A 82 1.94 -20.73 -11.48
N LEU A 83 1.44 -19.66 -10.87
CA LEU A 83 0.13 -19.66 -10.21
C LEU A 83 -1.03 -19.47 -11.21
N ARG A 84 -0.85 -18.67 -12.25
CA ARG A 84 -1.91 -18.26 -13.18
C ARG A 84 -2.71 -19.41 -13.81
N PRO A 85 -2.13 -20.57 -14.19
CA PRO A 85 -2.90 -21.66 -14.80
C PRO A 85 -3.88 -22.34 -13.84
N SER A 86 -3.62 -22.27 -12.52
CA SER A 86 -4.37 -23.01 -11.49
C SER A 86 -5.15 -22.13 -10.53
N TYR A 87 -4.83 -20.84 -10.47
CA TYR A 87 -5.42 -19.91 -9.52
C TYR A 87 -5.90 -18.63 -10.17
N ARG A 88 -6.98 -18.09 -9.66
CA ARG A 88 -7.43 -16.73 -9.93
C ARG A 88 -6.67 -15.77 -9.02
N LEU A 89 -6.04 -14.78 -9.60
CA LEU A 89 -5.17 -13.86 -8.85
C LEU A 89 -5.86 -12.51 -8.67
N PHE A 90 -5.80 -11.99 -7.45
CA PHE A 90 -6.39 -10.71 -7.06
C PHE A 90 -5.39 -9.90 -6.24
N ILE A 91 -5.51 -8.59 -6.29
CA ILE A 91 -4.77 -7.70 -5.39
C ILE A 91 -5.70 -7.18 -4.32
N LEU A 92 -5.26 -7.24 -3.06
CA LEU A 92 -5.93 -6.63 -1.90
C LEU A 92 -4.99 -5.62 -1.24
N SER A 93 -5.29 -4.31 -1.35
CA SER A 93 -4.35 -3.27 -0.94
C SER A 93 -5.00 -2.14 -0.13
N ASN A 94 -4.25 -1.64 0.87
CA ASN A 94 -4.57 -0.40 1.61
C ASN A 94 -4.01 0.86 0.93
N GLY A 95 -3.31 0.71 -0.18
CA GLY A 95 -2.73 1.84 -0.92
C GLY A 95 -3.76 2.64 -1.70
N PHE A 96 -3.41 3.88 -2.04
CA PHE A 96 -4.28 4.77 -2.80
C PHE A 96 -4.51 4.28 -4.22
N ARG A 97 -5.75 4.34 -4.67
CA ARG A 97 -6.23 3.84 -5.97
C ARG A 97 -5.33 4.29 -7.13
N GLU A 98 -5.17 5.59 -7.27
CA GLU A 98 -4.43 6.18 -8.38
C GLU A 98 -2.95 5.75 -8.42
N VAL A 99 -2.37 5.47 -7.25
CA VAL A 99 -0.99 4.99 -7.13
C VAL A 99 -0.90 3.51 -7.47
N GLN A 100 -1.78 2.68 -6.91
CA GLN A 100 -1.73 1.23 -7.07
C GLN A 100 -2.00 0.80 -8.52
N PHE A 101 -3.00 1.40 -9.18
CA PHE A 101 -3.27 1.12 -10.59
C PHE A 101 -2.10 1.50 -11.49
N LYS A 102 -1.50 2.68 -11.28
CA LYS A 102 -0.33 3.12 -12.06
C LYS A 102 0.88 2.21 -11.83
N LYS A 103 1.15 1.82 -10.57
CA LYS A 103 2.26 0.90 -10.25
C LYS A 103 2.07 -0.44 -10.95
N LEU A 104 0.89 -1.03 -10.87
CA LEU A 104 0.57 -2.30 -11.49
C LEU A 104 0.73 -2.25 -13.02
N SER A 105 0.17 -1.22 -13.65
CA SER A 105 0.26 -0.99 -15.09
C SER A 105 1.69 -0.77 -15.55
N ASN A 106 2.42 0.15 -14.89
CA ASN A 106 3.79 0.49 -15.28
C ASN A 106 4.76 -0.69 -15.09
N ALA A 107 4.50 -1.56 -14.12
CA ALA A 107 5.27 -2.78 -13.89
C ALA A 107 4.91 -3.94 -14.84
N GLY A 108 3.93 -3.77 -15.72
CA GLY A 108 3.47 -4.83 -16.63
C GLY A 108 2.73 -5.98 -15.94
N LEU A 109 2.29 -5.78 -14.68
CA LEU A 109 1.67 -6.84 -13.88
C LEU A 109 0.15 -6.91 -14.01
N ALA A 110 -0.49 -5.90 -14.62
CA ALA A 110 -1.94 -5.85 -14.73
C ALA A 110 -2.57 -7.11 -15.38
N PRO A 111 -1.97 -7.75 -16.41
CA PRO A 111 -2.55 -8.93 -17.05
C PRO A 111 -2.61 -10.19 -16.17
N TYR A 112 -1.90 -10.23 -15.05
CA TYR A 112 -1.91 -11.38 -14.15
C TYR A 112 -3.10 -11.40 -13.20
N PHE A 113 -3.71 -10.25 -12.94
CA PHE A 113 -4.73 -10.10 -11.93
C PHE A 113 -6.10 -9.81 -12.53
N GLU A 114 -7.10 -10.57 -12.11
CA GLU A 114 -8.49 -10.36 -12.57
C GLU A 114 -9.07 -9.06 -11.99
N ARG A 115 -8.70 -8.72 -10.76
CA ARG A 115 -9.21 -7.53 -10.08
C ARG A 115 -8.24 -7.03 -9.01
N MET A 116 -8.25 -5.73 -8.81
CA MET A 116 -7.66 -5.07 -7.64
C MET A 116 -8.79 -4.61 -6.72
N ILE A 117 -8.74 -5.02 -5.46
CA ILE A 117 -9.64 -4.60 -4.39
C ILE A 117 -8.86 -3.66 -3.47
N LEU A 118 -9.38 -2.47 -3.26
CA LEU A 118 -8.74 -1.46 -2.44
C LEU A 118 -9.55 -1.20 -1.17
N SER A 119 -8.86 -0.82 -0.11
CA SER A 119 -9.51 -0.38 1.13
C SER A 119 -10.48 0.79 0.90
N GLU A 120 -10.20 1.63 -0.10
CA GLU A 120 -11.08 2.71 -0.51
C GLU A 120 -12.43 2.21 -1.06
N ASP A 121 -12.47 1.03 -1.70
CA ASP A 121 -13.71 0.42 -2.22
C ASP A 121 -14.61 -0.10 -1.09
N ALA A 122 -13.99 -0.62 -0.05
CA ALA A 122 -14.67 -1.20 1.10
C ALA A 122 -14.93 -0.17 2.21
N ASN A 123 -14.26 0.98 2.15
CA ASN A 123 -14.14 1.94 3.24
C ASN A 123 -13.65 1.29 4.56
N ILE A 124 -12.86 0.24 4.43
CA ILE A 124 -12.31 -0.57 5.52
C ILE A 124 -10.90 -1.02 5.11
N GLN A 125 -9.94 -0.98 6.05
CA GLN A 125 -8.55 -1.34 5.78
C GLN A 125 -8.16 -2.69 6.39
N LYS A 126 -7.17 -3.38 5.77
CA LYS A 126 -6.47 -4.49 6.43
C LYS A 126 -5.77 -3.98 7.70
N PRO A 127 -5.81 -4.70 8.82
CA PRO A 127 -6.19 -6.09 9.02
C PRO A 127 -7.67 -6.35 9.34
N HIS A 128 -8.54 -5.35 9.30
CA HIS A 128 -9.94 -5.53 9.69
C HIS A 128 -10.63 -6.60 8.82
N LYS A 129 -11.33 -7.55 9.48
CA LYS A 129 -12.00 -8.70 8.82
C LYS A 129 -12.92 -8.26 7.67
N GLY A 130 -13.57 -7.11 7.79
CA GLY A 130 -14.53 -6.63 6.79
C GLY A 130 -13.97 -6.47 5.38
N ILE A 131 -12.67 -6.10 5.23
CA ILE A 131 -12.07 -5.97 3.89
C ILE A 131 -11.83 -7.34 3.24
N PHE A 132 -11.52 -8.38 4.03
CA PHE A 132 -11.38 -9.75 3.52
C PHE A 132 -12.74 -10.30 3.10
N ASP A 133 -13.79 -10.08 3.90
CA ASP A 133 -15.17 -10.43 3.55
C ASP A 133 -15.63 -9.72 2.26
N PHE A 134 -15.32 -8.44 2.15
CA PHE A 134 -15.59 -7.65 0.96
C PHE A 134 -14.85 -8.19 -0.26
N ALA A 135 -13.56 -8.54 -0.12
CA ALA A 135 -12.75 -9.12 -1.19
C ALA A 135 -13.34 -10.46 -1.66
N LEU A 136 -13.63 -11.38 -0.76
CA LEU A 136 -14.23 -12.68 -1.09
C LEU A 136 -15.56 -12.51 -1.83
N LYS A 137 -16.43 -11.62 -1.37
CA LYS A 137 -17.70 -11.34 -2.01
C LYS A 137 -17.53 -10.78 -3.43
N ASN A 138 -16.62 -9.82 -3.61
CA ASN A 138 -16.41 -9.14 -4.90
C ASN A 138 -15.64 -9.99 -5.92
N THR A 139 -14.98 -11.05 -5.48
CA THR A 139 -14.27 -12.00 -6.35
C THR A 139 -15.03 -13.31 -6.51
N ASN A 140 -16.19 -13.46 -5.86
CA ASN A 140 -16.93 -14.70 -5.79
C ASN A 140 -16.03 -15.88 -5.37
N SER A 141 -15.25 -15.67 -4.30
CA SER A 141 -14.31 -16.65 -3.77
C SER A 141 -14.77 -17.18 -2.41
N ARG A 142 -14.35 -18.42 -2.07
CA ARG A 142 -14.62 -19.03 -0.76
C ARG A 142 -13.37 -18.95 0.11
N ARG A 143 -13.55 -18.79 1.43
CA ARG A 143 -12.44 -18.75 2.39
C ARG A 143 -11.54 -19.97 2.32
N SER A 144 -12.16 -21.16 2.29
CA SER A 144 -11.45 -22.45 2.25
C SER A 144 -10.68 -22.71 0.94
N GLU A 145 -10.86 -21.86 -0.08
CA GLU A 145 -10.22 -21.97 -1.39
C GLU A 145 -9.34 -20.73 -1.66
N SER A 146 -9.08 -19.93 -0.64
CA SER A 146 -8.34 -18.67 -0.76
C SER A 146 -7.09 -18.68 0.10
N LEU A 147 -6.00 -18.16 -0.47
CA LEU A 147 -4.72 -17.98 0.18
C LEU A 147 -4.32 -16.49 0.10
N MET A 148 -3.94 -15.90 1.23
CA MET A 148 -3.35 -14.57 1.27
C MET A 148 -1.83 -14.68 1.21
N ILE A 149 -1.22 -13.97 0.26
CA ILE A 149 0.23 -13.79 0.17
C ILE A 149 0.51 -12.31 0.38
N GLY A 150 1.34 -11.95 1.37
CA GLY A 150 1.64 -10.56 1.67
C GLY A 150 2.89 -10.40 2.54
N ASP A 151 3.43 -9.18 2.57
CA ASP A 151 4.66 -8.83 3.28
C ASP A 151 4.41 -8.14 4.63
N SER A 152 3.19 -7.68 4.88
CA SER A 152 2.81 -7.07 6.14
C SER A 152 2.30 -8.11 7.13
N TRP A 153 3.13 -8.42 8.16
CA TRP A 153 2.74 -9.34 9.20
C TRP A 153 1.37 -9.01 9.80
N GLU A 154 1.15 -7.75 10.15
CA GLU A 154 -0.06 -7.31 10.83
C GLU A 154 -1.25 -7.17 9.87
N ALA A 155 -1.05 -6.49 8.74
CA ALA A 155 -2.15 -6.21 7.83
C ALA A 155 -2.56 -7.41 6.99
N ASP A 156 -1.59 -8.20 6.50
CA ASP A 156 -1.85 -9.30 5.58
C ASP A 156 -2.01 -10.63 6.31
N ILE A 157 -0.99 -11.02 7.09
CA ILE A 157 -0.94 -12.35 7.69
C ILE A 157 -1.93 -12.47 8.85
N ILE A 158 -1.83 -11.60 9.86
CA ILE A 158 -2.76 -11.62 11.00
C ILE A 158 -4.19 -11.32 10.56
N GLY A 159 -4.38 -10.36 9.63
CA GLY A 159 -5.69 -10.03 9.09
C GLY A 159 -6.36 -11.22 8.38
N ALA A 160 -5.62 -11.96 7.54
CA ALA A 160 -6.11 -13.16 6.86
C ALA A 160 -6.41 -14.28 7.86
N TYR A 161 -5.49 -14.54 8.80
CA TYR A 161 -5.68 -15.54 9.85
C TYR A 161 -6.95 -15.29 10.66
N GLN A 162 -7.16 -14.06 11.16
CA GLN A 162 -8.38 -13.67 11.89
C GLN A 162 -9.65 -13.77 11.02
N SER A 163 -9.48 -13.65 9.70
CA SER A 163 -10.54 -13.81 8.72
C SER A 163 -10.76 -15.26 8.30
N LYS A 164 -10.01 -16.23 8.85
CA LYS A 164 -10.03 -17.67 8.51
C LYS A 164 -9.74 -17.90 7.02
N ILE A 165 -8.77 -17.20 6.49
CA ILE A 165 -8.18 -17.38 5.16
C ILE A 165 -6.76 -17.87 5.37
N ASP A 166 -6.33 -18.88 4.63
CA ASP A 166 -4.96 -19.39 4.64
C ASP A 166 -3.97 -18.29 4.22
N GLN A 167 -2.75 -18.29 4.81
CA GLN A 167 -1.75 -17.27 4.57
C GLN A 167 -0.33 -17.84 4.61
#